data_567a1d0b22da3dc4d83bf5f963c29bdb
#
_entry.id   567a1d0b22da3dc4d83bf5f963c29bdb
#
_cell.length_a   1.000
_cell.length_b   1.000
_cell.length_c   1.000
_cell.angle_alpha   90.00
_cell.angle_beta   90.00
_cell.angle_gamma   90.00
#
_symmetry.space_group_name_H-M   'P 1'
#
loop_
_entity.id
_entity.type
_entity.pdbx_description
1 polymer ?
#
loop_
_entity_poly.entity_id
_entity_poly.type
_entity_poly.pdbx_seq_one_letter_code
_entity_poly.pdbx_strand_id
1 'polypeptide(L)'
;CLFNHRPFQFVGSNYEEISKHYGFKYCDFKSKNVFRNLDIALICGSSIISKSMIKQNFIINCHSGLIPLIRGLDAFKWAIFKDQPLGNTLHYIDEGVDMGKIISHKITPIYKSDNLHDLSERHYNYEVKMLINFEKYLNKKFDLS
;
A
#
# COMPACT_ATOMS: atom_id res chain seq x y z
N CYS A 1 11.91 -3.69 -22.53
CA CYS A 1 11.77 -4.60 -21.41
C CYS A 1 11.31 -3.82 -20.18
N LEU A 2 10.11 -4.13 -19.70
CA LEU A 2 9.60 -3.49 -18.49
C LEU A 2 10.39 -4.05 -17.30
N PHE A 3 11.18 -3.21 -16.62
CA PHE A 3 11.85 -3.66 -15.41
C PHE A 3 10.84 -3.82 -14.27
N ASN A 4 11.06 -4.80 -13.43
CA ASN A 4 10.26 -4.96 -12.22
C ASN A 4 10.73 -3.93 -11.18
N HIS A 5 9.87 -2.98 -10.82
CA HIS A 5 10.18 -1.93 -9.84
C HIS A 5 10.08 -2.42 -8.39
N ARG A 6 9.51 -3.60 -8.17
CA ARG A 6 9.50 -4.23 -6.86
C ARG A 6 10.71 -5.13 -6.72
N PRO A 7 11.45 -5.06 -5.59
CA PRO A 7 12.52 -5.99 -5.31
C PRO A 7 12.04 -7.43 -5.41
N PHE A 8 12.93 -8.32 -5.83
CA PHE A 8 12.62 -9.74 -5.81
C PHE A 8 12.37 -10.18 -4.37
N GLN A 9 11.24 -10.78 -4.13
CA GLN A 9 10.86 -11.30 -2.83
C GLN A 9 10.87 -12.81 -2.88
N PHE A 10 11.65 -13.42 -2.00
CA PHE A 10 11.60 -14.85 -1.79
C PHE A 10 10.33 -15.18 -0.99
N VAL A 11 9.36 -15.79 -1.64
CA VAL A 11 8.16 -16.30 -0.99
C VAL A 11 8.43 -17.75 -0.62
N GLY A 12 8.96 -17.98 0.60
CA GLY A 12 9.29 -19.34 1.09
C GLY A 12 8.07 -20.14 1.54
N SER A 13 6.96 -19.48 1.87
CA SER A 13 5.74 -20.12 2.40
C SER A 13 4.50 -19.49 1.79
N ASN A 14 3.44 -20.28 1.65
CA ASN A 14 2.14 -19.77 1.24
C ASN A 14 1.44 -19.02 2.40
N TYR A 15 0.38 -18.26 2.09
CA TYR A 15 -0.31 -17.43 3.08
C TYR A 15 -0.96 -18.23 4.21
N GLU A 16 -1.39 -19.47 3.95
CA GLU A 16 -1.97 -20.35 4.95
C GLU A 16 -0.91 -20.83 5.96
N GLU A 17 0.26 -21.22 5.50
CA GLU A 17 1.41 -21.59 6.34
C GLU A 17 1.87 -20.43 7.21
N ILE A 18 2.01 -19.24 6.61
CA ILE A 18 2.37 -18.02 7.34
C ILE A 18 1.34 -17.73 8.43
N SER A 19 0.05 -17.76 8.09
CA SER A 19 -1.03 -17.50 9.03
C SER A 19 -1.02 -18.49 10.20
N LYS A 20 -0.82 -19.76 9.92
CA LYS A 20 -0.70 -20.81 10.93
C LYS A 20 0.52 -20.61 11.84
N HIS A 21 1.66 -20.25 11.26
CA HIS A 21 2.88 -20.02 12.04
C HIS A 21 2.73 -18.86 13.03
N TYR A 22 2.08 -17.78 12.62
CA TYR A 22 1.88 -16.59 13.45
C TYR A 22 0.55 -16.57 14.24
N GLY A 23 -0.24 -17.64 14.15
CA GLY A 23 -1.53 -17.73 14.86
C GLY A 23 -2.63 -16.84 14.28
N PHE A 24 -2.53 -16.43 13.02
CA PHE A 24 -3.56 -15.66 12.33
C PHE A 24 -4.62 -16.58 11.73
N LYS A 25 -5.84 -16.07 11.63
CA LYS A 25 -6.91 -16.77 10.91
C LYS A 25 -6.75 -16.55 9.41
N TYR A 26 -6.52 -17.63 8.67
CA TYR A 26 -6.55 -17.59 7.20
C TYR A 26 -8.00 -17.71 6.72
N CYS A 27 -8.37 -16.89 5.73
CA CYS A 27 -9.68 -16.95 5.06
C CYS A 27 -9.48 -16.73 3.57
N ASP A 28 -10.06 -17.59 2.74
CA ASP A 28 -10.09 -17.34 1.28
C ASP A 28 -10.97 -16.12 1.01
N PHE A 29 -10.46 -15.22 0.16
CA PHE A 29 -11.15 -14.03 -0.30
C PHE A 29 -12.52 -14.31 -0.96
N LYS A 30 -12.72 -15.50 -1.50
CA LYS A 30 -13.99 -15.94 -2.10
C LYS A 30 -15.09 -16.23 -1.07
N SER A 31 -14.75 -16.32 0.20
CA SER A 31 -15.78 -16.57 1.23
C SER A 31 -16.57 -15.29 1.50
N LYS A 32 -17.90 -15.38 1.41
CA LYS A 32 -18.86 -14.26 1.47
C LYS A 32 -18.81 -13.40 2.75
N ASN A 33 -18.04 -13.79 3.75
CA ASN A 33 -18.04 -13.17 5.09
C ASN A 33 -16.66 -12.69 5.56
N VAL A 34 -15.64 -12.64 4.68
CA VAL A 34 -14.26 -12.31 5.07
C VAL A 34 -14.15 -10.90 5.68
N PHE A 35 -15.01 -9.99 5.28
CA PHE A 35 -14.96 -8.57 5.69
C PHE A 35 -15.99 -8.21 6.79
N ARG A 36 -16.71 -9.19 7.33
CA ARG A 36 -17.64 -8.90 8.44
C ARG A 36 -16.89 -8.73 9.75
N ASN A 37 -17.22 -7.66 10.47
CA ASN A 37 -16.68 -7.34 11.80
C ASN A 37 -15.16 -7.04 11.79
N LEU A 38 -14.65 -6.41 10.74
CA LEU A 38 -13.33 -5.84 10.73
C LEU A 38 -13.40 -4.34 11.05
N ASP A 39 -12.58 -3.89 11.98
CA ASP A 39 -12.41 -2.45 12.24
C ASP A 39 -11.70 -1.77 11.07
N ILE A 40 -10.63 -2.41 10.56
CA ILE A 40 -9.81 -1.90 9.46
C ILE A 40 -9.32 -3.09 8.62
N ALA A 41 -9.28 -2.92 7.31
CA ALA A 41 -8.61 -3.83 6.38
C ALA A 41 -7.41 -3.13 5.72
N LEU A 42 -6.27 -3.80 5.67
CA LEU A 42 -5.08 -3.33 4.97
C LEU A 42 -4.95 -4.04 3.62
N ILE A 43 -4.67 -3.29 2.56
CA ILE A 43 -4.38 -3.85 1.24
C ILE A 43 -2.87 -3.99 1.08
N CYS A 44 -2.44 -5.23 0.86
CA CYS A 44 -1.03 -5.58 0.60
C CYS A 44 -0.89 -6.20 -0.80
N GLY A 45 -1.42 -5.52 -1.81
CA GLY A 45 -1.51 -6.00 -3.18
C GLY A 45 -2.85 -6.69 -3.44
N SER A 46 -3.68 -6.11 -4.28
CA SER A 46 -4.95 -6.70 -4.69
C SER A 46 -5.36 -6.17 -6.06
N SER A 47 -6.33 -6.83 -6.70
CA SER A 47 -7.11 -6.29 -7.79
C SER A 47 -8.13 -5.25 -7.28
N ILE A 48 -8.93 -4.69 -8.17
CA ILE A 48 -9.98 -3.71 -7.82
C ILE A 48 -10.97 -4.35 -6.82
N ILE A 49 -11.19 -3.63 -5.72
CA ILE A 49 -12.10 -4.04 -4.65
C ILE A 49 -13.53 -3.63 -5.02
N SER A 50 -14.50 -4.51 -4.74
CA SER A 50 -15.89 -4.23 -5.06
C SER A 50 -16.47 -3.09 -4.22
N LYS A 51 -17.39 -2.33 -4.80
CA LYS A 51 -18.08 -1.22 -4.10
C LYS A 51 -18.78 -1.67 -2.82
N SER A 52 -19.34 -2.89 -2.81
CA SER A 52 -20.00 -3.44 -1.61
C SER A 52 -19.05 -3.67 -0.45
N MET A 53 -17.80 -4.02 -0.73
CA MET A 53 -16.76 -4.20 0.29
C MET A 53 -16.27 -2.87 0.82
N ILE A 54 -16.11 -1.88 -0.05
CA ILE A 54 -15.68 -0.52 0.32
C ILE A 54 -16.70 0.12 1.27
N LYS A 55 -17.99 -0.03 1.01
CA LYS A 55 -19.06 0.55 1.85
C LYS A 55 -19.17 -0.02 3.25
N GLN A 56 -18.66 -1.22 3.49
CA GLN A 56 -18.82 -1.92 4.76
C GLN A 56 -17.58 -1.83 5.66
N ASN A 57 -16.45 -1.32 5.16
CA ASN A 57 -15.18 -1.39 5.86
C ASN A 57 -14.33 -0.14 5.66
N PHE A 58 -13.56 0.20 6.68
CA PHE A 58 -12.43 1.12 6.52
C PHE A 58 -11.26 0.36 5.91
N ILE A 59 -11.00 0.62 4.63
CA ILE A 59 -9.94 -0.06 3.90
C ILE A 59 -8.81 0.94 3.65
N ILE A 60 -7.60 0.58 4.03
CA ILE A 60 -6.40 1.38 3.88
C ILE A 60 -5.47 0.73 2.87
N ASN A 61 -4.94 1.53 1.97
CA ASN A 61 -3.92 1.16 1.00
C ASN A 61 -2.70 2.07 1.14
N CYS A 62 -1.52 1.53 0.86
CA CYS A 62 -0.34 2.34 0.62
C CYS A 62 -0.05 2.33 -0.89
N HIS A 63 -0.32 3.46 -1.53
CA HIS A 63 -0.08 3.65 -2.95
C HIS A 63 1.37 4.06 -3.20
N SER A 64 2.04 3.43 -4.18
CA SER A 64 3.43 3.70 -4.55
C SER A 64 3.58 4.96 -5.42
N GLY A 65 2.85 6.01 -5.09
CA GLY A 65 2.87 7.32 -5.73
C GLY A 65 2.38 8.40 -4.76
N LEU A 66 2.75 9.63 -5.06
CA LEU A 66 2.24 10.79 -4.32
C LEU A 66 0.89 11.22 -4.89
N ILE A 67 -0.20 10.92 -4.18
CA ILE A 67 -1.53 11.41 -4.52
C ILE A 67 -1.62 12.90 -4.14
N PRO A 68 -2.18 13.79 -4.99
CA PRO A 68 -2.88 13.52 -6.24
C PRO A 68 -2.02 13.51 -7.51
N LEU A 69 -0.71 13.70 -7.43
CA LEU A 69 0.19 13.88 -8.58
C LEU A 69 0.26 12.66 -9.48
N ILE A 70 0.39 11.49 -8.88
CA ILE A 70 0.50 10.20 -9.56
C ILE A 70 -0.49 9.22 -8.94
N ARG A 71 -1.39 8.69 -9.77
CA ARG A 71 -2.40 7.68 -9.42
C ARG A 71 -2.33 6.50 -10.37
N GLY A 72 -2.93 5.37 -9.97
CA GLY A 72 -3.05 4.18 -10.81
C GLY A 72 -1.83 3.27 -10.76
N LEU A 73 -1.81 2.34 -11.69
CA LEU A 73 -0.76 1.31 -11.77
C LEU A 73 0.59 1.90 -12.16
N ASP A 74 1.66 1.23 -11.75
CA ASP A 74 3.05 1.59 -12.07
C ASP A 74 3.43 3.02 -11.65
N ALA A 75 2.82 3.55 -10.59
CA ALA A 75 3.00 4.93 -10.13
C ALA A 75 4.47 5.34 -9.95
N PHE A 76 5.32 4.44 -9.42
CA PHE A 76 6.76 4.65 -9.30
C PHE A 76 7.42 4.96 -10.65
N LYS A 77 7.10 4.17 -11.69
CA LYS A 77 7.65 4.35 -13.05
C LYS A 77 7.14 5.64 -13.69
N TRP A 78 5.83 5.92 -13.51
CA TRP A 78 5.23 7.14 -14.03
C TRP A 78 5.78 8.39 -13.37
N ALA A 79 6.10 8.34 -12.06
CA ALA A 79 6.73 9.45 -11.37
C ALA A 79 8.11 9.77 -11.96
N ILE A 80 8.94 8.74 -12.20
CA ILE A 80 10.26 8.91 -12.85
C ILE A 80 10.09 9.46 -14.26
N PHE A 81 9.22 8.85 -15.07
CA PHE A 81 9.00 9.26 -16.46
C PHE A 81 8.52 10.72 -16.59
N LYS A 82 7.70 11.17 -15.65
CA LYS A 82 7.12 12.53 -15.63
C LYS A 82 7.94 13.52 -14.82
N ASP A 83 9.13 13.15 -14.36
CA ASP A 83 9.97 13.98 -13.49
C ASP A 83 9.19 14.52 -12.26
N GLN A 84 8.41 13.66 -11.63
CA GLN A 84 7.66 14.00 -10.44
C GLN A 84 8.34 13.46 -9.19
N PRO A 85 8.14 14.10 -8.01
CA PRO A 85 8.70 13.61 -6.76
C PRO A 85 8.27 12.18 -6.48
N LEU A 86 9.22 11.35 -6.03
CA LEU A 86 8.94 9.98 -5.61
C LEU A 86 8.46 9.93 -4.17
N GLY A 87 7.48 9.11 -3.91
CA GLY A 87 6.99 8.85 -2.57
C GLY A 87 5.78 7.95 -2.55
N ASN A 88 5.37 7.60 -1.33
CA ASN A 88 4.23 6.72 -1.08
C ASN A 88 3.13 7.50 -0.37
N THR A 89 1.88 7.12 -0.60
CA THR A 89 0.69 7.69 0.02
C THR A 89 -0.10 6.62 0.74
N LEU A 90 -0.25 6.76 2.04
CA LEU A 90 -1.21 5.99 2.84
C LEU A 90 -2.56 6.70 2.75
N HIS A 91 -3.60 6.00 2.31
CA HIS A 91 -4.93 6.59 2.10
C HIS A 91 -6.04 5.56 2.32
N TYR A 92 -7.24 6.05 2.58
CA TYR A 92 -8.44 5.22 2.56
C TYR A 92 -8.81 4.89 1.12
N ILE A 93 -9.34 3.69 0.88
CA ILE A 93 -9.92 3.31 -0.40
C ILE A 93 -11.36 3.83 -0.47
N ASP A 94 -11.70 4.45 -1.60
CA ASP A 94 -13.06 4.81 -1.99
C ASP A 94 -13.42 4.17 -3.34
N GLU A 95 -14.52 4.61 -3.95
CA GLU A 95 -14.99 4.07 -5.23
C GLU A 95 -14.11 4.49 -6.43
N GLY A 96 -13.24 5.47 -6.27
CA GLY A 96 -12.31 5.94 -7.30
C GLY A 96 -10.93 5.29 -7.20
N VAL A 97 -10.18 5.29 -8.30
CA VAL A 97 -8.81 4.78 -8.30
C VAL A 97 -7.91 5.80 -7.58
N ASP A 98 -7.39 5.40 -6.42
CA ASP A 98 -6.50 6.19 -5.57
C ASP A 98 -7.03 7.63 -5.29
N MET A 99 -8.34 7.75 -5.08
CA MET A 99 -9.02 9.03 -4.83
C MET A 99 -9.44 9.23 -3.37
N GLY A 100 -9.35 8.19 -2.54
CA GLY A 100 -9.78 8.24 -1.16
C GLY A 100 -8.98 9.19 -0.29
N LYS A 101 -9.52 9.49 0.90
CA LYS A 101 -8.94 10.44 1.85
C LYS A 101 -7.51 10.05 2.23
N ILE A 102 -6.58 10.98 2.05
CA ILE A 102 -5.16 10.80 2.37
C ILE A 102 -4.98 10.81 3.89
N ILE A 103 -4.23 9.84 4.39
CA ILE A 103 -3.81 9.73 5.79
C ILE A 103 -2.43 10.36 5.95
N SER A 104 -1.46 9.96 5.12
CA SER A 104 -0.09 10.46 5.19
C SER A 104 0.67 10.27 3.87
N HIS A 105 1.71 11.06 3.69
CA HIS A 105 2.70 10.89 2.62
C HIS A 105 4.08 10.58 3.18
N LYS A 106 4.88 9.85 2.41
CA LYS A 106 6.30 9.65 2.67
C LYS A 106 7.09 9.85 1.39
N ILE A 107 7.91 10.92 1.35
CA ILE A 107 8.82 11.17 0.24
C ILE A 107 9.93 10.13 0.23
N THR A 108 10.28 9.63 -0.95
CA THR A 108 11.44 8.78 -1.17
C THR A 108 12.61 9.66 -1.63
N PRO A 109 13.65 9.84 -0.81
CA PRO A 109 14.81 10.63 -1.21
C PRO A 109 15.56 9.93 -2.35
N ILE A 110 16.11 10.74 -3.25
CA ILE A 110 16.95 10.32 -4.38
C ILE A 110 18.37 10.80 -4.10
N TYR A 111 19.34 9.91 -4.14
CA TYR A 111 20.75 10.22 -3.94
C TYR A 111 21.51 10.08 -5.25
N LYS A 112 22.59 10.87 -5.44
CA LYS A 112 23.42 10.83 -6.65
C LYS A 112 24.03 9.47 -6.97
N SER A 113 24.23 8.65 -5.93
CA SER A 113 24.79 7.30 -6.05
C SER A 113 23.73 6.23 -6.37
N ASP A 114 22.44 6.59 -6.35
CA ASP A 114 21.40 5.60 -6.59
C ASP A 114 21.43 5.08 -8.02
N ASN A 115 21.39 3.77 -8.14
CA ASN A 115 20.86 3.14 -9.33
C ASN A 115 19.35 2.87 -9.15
N LEU A 116 18.71 2.40 -10.21
CA LEU A 116 17.27 2.17 -10.19
C LEU A 116 16.83 1.10 -9.18
N HIS A 117 17.69 0.10 -8.94
CA HIS A 117 17.45 -0.95 -7.95
C HIS A 117 17.43 -0.37 -6.53
N ASP A 118 18.46 0.38 -6.14
CA ASP A 118 18.58 0.99 -4.81
C ASP A 118 17.40 1.92 -4.52
N LEU A 119 17.01 2.70 -5.52
CA LEU A 119 15.89 3.61 -5.43
C LEU A 119 14.55 2.86 -5.27
N SER A 120 14.33 1.82 -6.06
CA SER A 120 13.10 1.02 -6.00
C SER A 120 12.99 0.25 -4.69
N GLU A 121 14.08 -0.29 -4.18
CA GLU A 121 14.13 -0.99 -2.90
C GLU A 121 13.82 -0.04 -1.73
N ARG A 122 14.42 1.14 -1.71
CA ARG A 122 14.12 2.19 -0.72
C ARG A 122 12.66 2.62 -0.77
N HIS A 123 12.13 2.84 -1.96
CA HIS A 123 10.74 3.22 -2.18
C HIS A 123 9.78 2.16 -1.64
N TYR A 124 10.00 0.90 -2.00
CA TYR A 124 9.21 -0.24 -1.53
C TYR A 124 9.30 -0.43 0.00
N ASN A 125 10.50 -0.28 0.57
CA ASN A 125 10.67 -0.35 2.02
C ASN A 125 9.88 0.72 2.78
N TYR A 126 9.70 1.91 2.21
CA TYR A 126 8.83 2.93 2.78
C TYR A 126 7.34 2.56 2.67
N GLU A 127 6.90 1.98 1.55
CA GLU A 127 5.54 1.46 1.38
C GLU A 127 5.21 0.44 2.48
N VAL A 128 6.06 -0.57 2.64
CA VAL A 128 5.91 -1.61 3.67
C VAL A 128 5.91 -1.02 5.08
N LYS A 129 6.86 -0.12 5.40
CA LYS A 129 6.93 0.53 6.71
C LYS A 129 5.70 1.39 7.03
N MET A 130 5.10 2.04 6.03
CA MET A 130 3.86 2.80 6.22
C MET A 130 2.68 1.87 6.53
N LEU A 131 2.57 0.74 5.84
CA LEU A 131 1.54 -0.27 6.12
C LEU A 131 1.71 -0.89 7.50
N ILE A 132 2.90 -1.35 7.87
CA ILE A 132 3.15 -1.97 9.19
C ILE A 132 2.88 -1.00 10.34
N ASN A 133 3.13 0.30 10.15
CA ASN A 133 2.97 1.32 11.18
C ASN A 133 1.71 2.18 10.96
N PHE A 134 0.71 1.71 10.24
CA PHE A 134 -0.45 2.52 9.85
C PHE A 134 -1.16 3.19 11.04
N GLU A 135 -1.25 2.51 12.18
CA GLU A 135 -1.87 3.04 13.40
C GLU A 135 -1.20 4.34 13.88
N LYS A 136 0.13 4.44 13.80
CA LYS A 136 0.87 5.65 14.17
C LYS A 136 0.48 6.86 13.30
N TYR A 137 0.05 6.62 12.07
CA TYR A 137 -0.42 7.67 11.17
C TYR A 137 -1.88 8.05 11.41
N LEU A 138 -2.69 7.12 11.88
CA LEU A 138 -4.07 7.39 12.30
C LEU A 138 -4.10 8.23 13.57
N ASN A 139 -3.33 7.86 14.57
CA ASN A 139 -3.32 8.51 15.90
C ASN A 139 -2.77 9.95 15.85
N LYS A 140 -1.85 10.28 14.95
CA LYS A 140 -1.35 11.65 14.77
C LYS A 140 -2.41 12.69 14.41
N LYS A 141 -3.61 12.27 13.99
CA LYS A 141 -4.73 13.18 13.71
C LYS A 141 -5.62 13.47 14.91
N PHE A 142 -5.51 12.71 15.98
CA PHE A 142 -6.32 12.90 17.19
C PHE A 142 -5.64 13.82 18.22
N ASP A 143 -4.32 14.05 18.11
CA ASP A 143 -3.58 14.98 19.01
C ASP A 143 -3.63 16.46 18.56
N LEU A 144 -4.37 16.80 17.52
CA LEU A 144 -4.51 18.18 17.00
C LEU A 144 -5.93 18.73 17.13
N SER A 145 -6.73 18.17 18.03
CA SER A 145 -8.07 18.69 18.39
C SER A 145 -8.08 19.32 19.77
#